data_13796923ebbfc8c02f8dd9db946a9e37
#
_entry.id   13796923ebbfc8c02f8dd9db946a9e37
#
_cell.length_a   1.000
_cell.length_b   1.000
_cell.length_c   1.000
_cell.angle_alpha   90.00
_cell.angle_beta   90.00
_cell.angle_gamma   90.00
#
_symmetry.space_group_name_H-M   'P 1'
#
loop_
_entity.id
_entity.type
_entity.pdbx_description
1 polymer ?
#
loop_
_entity_poly.entity_id
_entity_poly.type
_entity_poly.pdbx_seq_one_letter_code
_entity_poly.pdbx_strand_id
1 'polypeptide(L)'
;YTVEYTLEEPCSYFMTMLGYTIFMPMSRSYYQSQGGKFGAEYDSSAADYQYGKDSNSIAYCGPYLVTNATAKNTIVFKLSDSYWNKDNVNIKTLTWLFNDQSDVTKMYTDAKAGTVDYVNLNTSTMETAKSEGLYDQYAVVSDTDATSFMGFYNINRTATANANDGTTAKSTKSDEEIQRTNKALQNVHFRRAISFAADRGAYNAQQVLSLIHISEP
;
A
#
# COMPACT_ATOMS: atom_id res chain seq x y z
N TYR A 1 29.04 6.90 -10.28
CA TYR A 1 28.58 5.56 -10.61
C TYR A 1 27.43 5.65 -11.61
N THR A 2 27.38 4.74 -12.58
CA THR A 2 26.31 4.62 -13.57
C THR A 2 25.62 3.29 -13.34
N VAL A 3 24.28 3.29 -13.37
CA VAL A 3 23.47 2.07 -13.37
C VAL A 3 22.81 1.98 -14.75
N GLU A 4 22.97 0.84 -15.40
CA GLU A 4 22.40 0.54 -16.71
C GLU A 4 21.39 -0.60 -16.57
N TYR A 5 20.22 -0.42 -17.13
CA TYR A 5 19.18 -1.45 -17.20
C TYR A 5 18.98 -1.88 -18.65
N THR A 6 19.14 -3.17 -18.91
CA THR A 6 18.83 -3.76 -20.21
C THR A 6 17.49 -4.50 -20.07
N LEU A 7 16.52 -4.07 -20.86
CA LEU A 7 15.17 -4.67 -20.86
C LEU A 7 15.12 -5.75 -21.98
N GLU A 8 14.44 -6.85 -21.71
CA GLU A 8 14.19 -7.89 -22.71
C GLU A 8 13.26 -7.40 -23.83
N GLU A 9 12.27 -6.54 -23.45
CA GLU A 9 11.36 -5.90 -24.38
C GLU A 9 11.16 -4.42 -24.02
N PRO A 10 10.79 -3.56 -24.99
CA PRO A 10 10.50 -2.15 -24.71
C PRO A 10 9.37 -1.98 -23.69
N CYS A 11 9.60 -1.17 -22.65
CA CYS A 11 8.62 -0.86 -21.62
C CYS A 11 8.49 0.66 -21.49
N SER A 12 7.39 1.23 -21.98
CA SER A 12 7.17 2.68 -22.01
C SER A 12 7.06 3.33 -20.62
N TYR A 13 6.68 2.56 -19.61
CA TYR A 13 6.52 3.02 -18.22
C TYR A 13 7.69 2.62 -17.30
N PHE A 14 8.78 2.10 -17.83
CA PHE A 14 9.92 1.63 -17.03
C PHE A 14 10.48 2.74 -16.11
N MET A 15 10.62 3.96 -16.63
CA MET A 15 11.11 5.09 -15.82
C MET A 15 10.22 5.36 -14.60
N THR A 16 8.89 5.25 -14.74
CA THR A 16 7.95 5.39 -13.63
C THR A 16 8.10 4.27 -12.62
N MET A 17 8.40 3.05 -13.07
CA MET A 17 8.64 1.91 -12.19
C MET A 17 9.84 2.10 -11.26
N LEU A 18 10.86 2.86 -11.67
CA LEU A 18 12.03 3.13 -10.83
C LEU A 18 11.69 3.89 -9.54
N GLY A 19 10.50 4.51 -9.46
CA GLY A 19 9.99 5.13 -8.23
C GLY A 19 9.46 4.15 -7.19
N TYR A 20 9.25 2.88 -7.54
CA TYR A 20 8.78 1.88 -6.58
C TYR A 20 9.89 1.44 -5.62
N THR A 21 9.49 1.09 -4.40
CA THR A 21 10.40 0.69 -3.32
C THR A 21 11.30 -0.50 -3.68
N ILE A 22 10.85 -1.39 -4.58
CA ILE A 22 11.65 -2.53 -5.06
C ILE A 22 12.93 -2.12 -5.79
N PHE A 23 12.95 -0.91 -6.36
CA PHE A 23 14.14 -0.37 -7.06
C PHE A 23 15.03 0.49 -6.16
N MET A 24 14.66 0.70 -4.90
CA MET A 24 15.46 1.49 -3.98
C MET A 24 16.80 0.81 -3.71
N PRO A 25 17.92 1.57 -3.73
CA PRO A 25 19.23 1.00 -3.48
C PRO A 25 19.35 0.53 -2.02
N MET A 26 20.01 -0.61 -1.85
CA MET A 26 20.32 -1.16 -0.52
C MET A 26 21.81 -1.45 -0.43
N SER A 27 22.43 -1.04 0.67
CA SER A 27 23.83 -1.36 0.92
C SER A 27 24.00 -2.85 1.23
N ARG A 28 24.66 -3.57 0.31
CA ARG A 28 24.94 -5.00 0.50
C ARG A 28 25.69 -5.28 1.79
N SER A 29 26.77 -4.55 2.03
CA SER A 29 27.62 -4.75 3.21
C SER A 29 26.85 -4.50 4.52
N TYR A 30 26.05 -3.44 4.56
CA TYR A 30 25.22 -3.15 5.73
C TYR A 30 24.15 -4.23 5.93
N TYR A 31 23.44 -4.62 4.87
CA TYR A 31 22.43 -5.68 4.94
C TYR A 31 23.01 -7.00 5.47
N GLN A 32 24.18 -7.41 4.97
CA GLN A 32 24.87 -8.60 5.44
C GLN A 32 25.36 -8.48 6.89
N SER A 33 25.81 -7.28 7.31
CA SER A 33 26.19 -7.05 8.71
C SER A 33 25.03 -7.16 9.69
N GLN A 34 23.79 -7.03 9.20
CA GLN A 34 22.55 -7.23 9.95
C GLN A 34 22.01 -8.67 9.81
N GLY A 35 22.84 -9.63 9.44
CA GLY A 35 22.44 -11.03 9.27
C GLY A 35 21.68 -11.32 7.96
N GLY A 36 21.58 -10.34 7.06
CA GLY A 36 20.88 -10.51 5.80
C GLY A 36 21.61 -11.43 4.82
N LYS A 37 20.88 -12.33 4.19
CA LYS A 37 21.34 -13.25 3.16
C LYS A 37 20.52 -13.07 1.90
N PHE A 38 21.01 -13.54 0.74
CA PHE A 38 20.39 -13.36 -0.55
C PHE A 38 19.96 -14.70 -1.19
N GLY A 39 18.97 -14.63 -2.04
CA GLY A 39 18.48 -15.77 -2.80
C GLY A 39 17.90 -16.86 -1.90
N ALA A 40 18.26 -18.12 -2.16
CA ALA A 40 17.75 -19.28 -1.41
C ALA A 40 18.16 -19.33 0.06
N GLU A 41 19.18 -18.57 0.45
CA GLU A 41 19.65 -18.50 1.85
C GLU A 41 18.90 -17.45 2.67
N TYR A 42 18.02 -16.66 2.05
CA TYR A 42 17.22 -15.65 2.74
C TYR A 42 16.27 -16.29 3.75
N ASP A 43 16.40 -15.90 5.01
CA ASP A 43 15.50 -16.30 6.09
C ASP A 43 15.33 -15.12 7.07
N SER A 44 14.17 -14.48 7.02
CA SER A 44 13.82 -13.37 7.93
C SER A 44 13.53 -13.84 9.36
N SER A 45 13.38 -15.15 9.59
CA SER A 45 13.17 -15.74 10.92
C SER A 45 14.47 -16.17 11.60
N ALA A 46 15.60 -16.13 10.89
CA ALA A 46 16.90 -16.50 11.43
C ALA A 46 17.23 -15.63 12.66
N ALA A 47 17.84 -16.22 13.67
CA ALA A 47 18.13 -15.55 14.93
C ALA A 47 19.11 -14.34 14.77
N ASP A 48 19.99 -14.42 13.79
CA ASP A 48 20.97 -13.39 13.44
C ASP A 48 20.41 -12.30 12.50
N TYR A 49 19.23 -12.50 11.91
CA TYR A 49 18.61 -11.50 11.03
C TYR A 49 18.05 -10.34 11.85
N GLN A 50 18.65 -9.16 11.70
CA GLN A 50 18.25 -7.92 12.40
C GLN A 50 17.77 -6.82 11.48
N TYR A 51 18.02 -6.91 10.15
CA TYR A 51 17.69 -5.84 9.21
C TYR A 51 16.18 -5.49 9.23
N GLY A 52 15.89 -4.22 9.50
CA GLY A 52 14.50 -3.72 9.52
C GLY A 52 13.70 -4.08 10.78
N LYS A 53 14.28 -4.71 11.81
CA LYS A 53 13.56 -4.98 13.07
C LYS A 53 13.31 -3.72 13.89
N ASP A 54 14.16 -2.72 13.73
CA ASP A 54 13.98 -1.39 14.32
C ASP A 54 14.58 -0.30 13.41
N SER A 55 14.41 0.96 13.80
CA SER A 55 14.89 2.11 13.04
C SER A 55 16.42 2.21 12.93
N ASN A 56 17.17 1.54 13.79
CA ASN A 56 18.63 1.58 13.79
C ASN A 56 19.23 0.47 12.93
N SER A 57 18.46 -0.55 12.62
CA SER A 57 18.86 -1.69 11.81
C SER A 57 18.52 -1.55 10.33
N ILE A 58 18.24 -0.31 9.87
CA ILE A 58 17.94 0.03 8.47
C ILE A 58 19.01 0.99 7.94
N ALA A 59 19.48 0.77 6.71
CA ALA A 59 20.29 1.76 5.99
C ALA A 59 19.38 2.75 5.26
N TYR A 60 19.58 4.03 5.51
CA TYR A 60 18.79 5.10 4.90
C TYR A 60 19.60 5.79 3.78
N CYS A 61 18.94 6.04 2.64
CA CYS A 61 19.51 6.85 1.57
C CYS A 61 18.64 8.08 1.23
N GLY A 62 17.45 8.16 1.80
CA GLY A 62 16.52 9.28 1.64
C GLY A 62 16.77 10.43 2.63
N PRO A 63 15.97 11.50 2.51
CA PRO A 63 16.13 12.68 3.37
C PRO A 63 15.79 12.46 4.84
N TYR A 64 15.02 11.43 5.18
CA TYR A 64 14.51 11.25 6.54
C TYR A 64 14.96 9.95 7.16
N LEU A 65 15.17 10.02 8.49
CA LEU A 65 15.40 8.88 9.37
C LEU A 65 14.17 8.65 10.23
N VAL A 66 13.81 7.40 10.47
CA VAL A 66 12.78 7.03 11.46
C VAL A 66 13.39 7.19 12.85
N THR A 67 12.87 8.11 13.64
CA THR A 67 13.35 8.37 15.01
C THR A 67 12.42 7.80 16.08
N ASN A 68 11.18 7.53 15.73
CA ASN A 68 10.22 6.83 16.57
C ASN A 68 9.30 5.99 15.68
N ALA A 69 9.02 4.76 16.11
CA ALA A 69 8.05 3.88 15.48
C ALA A 69 7.28 3.12 16.56
N THR A 70 6.21 3.74 17.07
CA THR A 70 5.34 3.12 18.08
C THR A 70 4.14 2.49 17.38
N ALA A 71 4.04 1.17 17.49
CA ALA A 71 2.97 0.41 16.86
C ALA A 71 1.58 0.93 17.28
N LYS A 72 0.69 1.10 16.29
CA LYS A 72 -0.68 1.63 16.46
C LYS A 72 -0.74 3.00 17.16
N ASN A 73 0.28 3.81 17.02
CA ASN A 73 0.34 5.14 17.61
C ASN A 73 0.95 6.13 16.62
N THR A 74 2.27 6.28 16.61
CA THR A 74 2.97 7.28 15.78
C THR A 74 4.23 6.72 15.14
N ILE A 75 4.52 7.23 13.93
CA ILE A 75 5.84 7.11 13.32
C ILE A 75 6.37 8.53 13.11
N VAL A 76 7.56 8.80 13.61
CA VAL A 76 8.21 10.11 13.48
C VAL A 76 9.45 9.97 12.61
N PHE A 77 9.49 10.80 11.58
CA PHE A 77 10.63 10.94 10.67
C PHE A 77 11.28 12.30 10.90
N LYS A 78 12.61 12.32 11.02
CA LYS A 78 13.38 13.56 11.07
C LYS A 78 14.35 13.66 9.91
N LEU A 79 14.56 14.87 9.42
CA LEU A 79 15.54 15.15 8.39
C LEU A 79 16.93 14.68 8.86
N SER A 80 17.61 13.94 7.98
CA SER A 80 18.98 13.47 8.21
C SER A 80 19.98 14.58 7.96
N ASP A 81 20.84 14.85 8.93
CA ASP A 81 21.94 15.81 8.77
C ASP A 81 22.97 15.38 7.72
N SER A 82 23.04 14.07 7.44
CA SER A 82 23.93 13.50 6.43
C SER A 82 23.33 13.44 5.02
N TYR A 83 22.07 13.82 4.86
CA TYR A 83 21.46 13.81 3.53
C TYR A 83 22.12 14.86 2.61
N TRP A 84 22.56 14.43 1.43
CA TRP A 84 23.35 15.25 0.51
C TRP A 84 22.64 16.52 0.03
N ASN A 85 21.32 16.52 -0.03
CA ASN A 85 20.51 17.64 -0.51
C ASN A 85 19.60 18.22 0.60
N LYS A 86 20.04 18.17 1.84
CA LYS A 86 19.24 18.57 3.01
C LYS A 86 18.81 20.04 3.01
N ASP A 87 19.59 20.90 2.37
CA ASP A 87 19.33 22.35 2.34
C ASP A 87 18.09 22.68 1.48
N ASN A 88 17.71 21.80 0.57
CA ASN A 88 16.49 21.91 -0.22
C ASN A 88 15.28 21.22 0.41
N VAL A 89 15.41 20.66 1.62
CA VAL A 89 14.31 20.01 2.34
C VAL A 89 13.75 20.96 3.38
N ASN A 90 12.58 21.49 3.12
CA ASN A 90 11.93 22.49 3.97
C ASN A 90 11.28 21.88 5.21
N ILE A 91 10.64 20.71 5.09
CA ILE A 91 10.00 20.01 6.20
C ILE A 91 11.06 19.23 6.97
N LYS A 92 11.25 19.58 8.24
CA LYS A 92 12.30 18.96 9.07
C LYS A 92 11.81 17.73 9.84
N THR A 93 10.51 17.64 10.08
CA THR A 93 9.88 16.52 10.80
C THR A 93 8.56 16.16 10.13
N LEU A 94 8.36 14.87 9.93
CA LEU A 94 7.08 14.29 9.49
C LEU A 94 6.58 13.37 10.60
N THR A 95 5.30 13.50 10.95
CA THR A 95 4.66 12.64 11.94
C THR A 95 3.47 11.95 11.32
N TRP A 96 3.48 10.63 11.30
CA TRP A 96 2.34 9.83 10.90
C TRP A 96 1.57 9.39 12.15
N LEU A 97 0.30 9.71 12.19
CA LEU A 97 -0.61 9.28 13.25
C LEU A 97 -1.35 8.03 12.80
N PHE A 98 -1.45 7.05 13.67
CA PHE A 98 -2.23 5.85 13.39
C PHE A 98 -3.72 6.16 13.44
N ASN A 99 -4.45 5.68 12.44
CA ASN A 99 -5.91 5.67 12.41
C ASN A 99 -6.37 4.23 12.19
N ASP A 100 -7.17 3.69 13.08
CA ASP A 100 -7.73 2.34 13.01
C ASP A 100 -8.93 2.24 12.06
N GLN A 101 -9.33 3.36 11.46
CA GLN A 101 -10.46 3.49 10.53
C GLN A 101 -11.84 3.11 11.13
N SER A 102 -11.95 3.00 12.45
CA SER A 102 -13.22 2.75 13.13
C SER A 102 -14.22 3.90 12.96
N ASP A 103 -13.70 5.14 12.86
CA ASP A 103 -14.44 6.34 12.51
C ASP A 103 -13.93 6.90 11.18
N VAL A 104 -14.75 6.76 10.13
CA VAL A 104 -14.42 7.21 8.77
C VAL A 104 -14.35 8.74 8.63
N THR A 105 -14.84 9.49 9.63
CA THR A 105 -14.83 10.96 9.64
C THR A 105 -13.68 11.53 10.46
N LYS A 106 -13.01 10.71 11.26
CA LYS A 106 -11.99 11.13 12.21
C LYS A 106 -10.87 11.95 11.56
N MET A 107 -10.33 11.49 10.44
CA MET A 107 -9.24 12.20 9.76
C MET A 107 -9.65 13.61 9.33
N TYR A 108 -10.88 13.78 8.82
CA TYR A 108 -11.41 15.08 8.45
C TYR A 108 -11.59 15.98 9.69
N THR A 109 -12.10 15.44 10.78
CA THR A 109 -12.26 16.16 12.04
C THR A 109 -10.91 16.59 12.63
N ASP A 110 -9.90 15.72 12.56
CA ASP A 110 -8.54 16.02 13.01
C ASP A 110 -7.88 17.13 12.17
N ALA A 111 -8.12 17.14 10.85
CA ALA A 111 -7.64 18.22 9.99
C ALA A 111 -8.32 19.56 10.32
N LYS A 112 -9.63 19.57 10.54
CA LYS A 112 -10.35 20.78 10.97
C LYS A 112 -9.86 21.30 12.33
N ALA A 113 -9.48 20.40 13.23
CA ALA A 113 -8.93 20.77 14.53
C ALA A 113 -7.46 21.18 14.47
N GLY A 114 -6.80 21.09 13.30
CA GLY A 114 -5.37 21.38 13.15
C GLY A 114 -4.46 20.32 13.77
N THR A 115 -4.98 19.13 14.05
CA THR A 115 -4.19 18.00 14.60
C THR A 115 -3.33 17.36 13.52
N VAL A 116 -3.79 17.37 12.27
CA VAL A 116 -3.07 16.91 11.09
C VAL A 116 -3.12 17.98 9.98
N ASP A 117 -2.04 18.04 9.20
CA ASP A 117 -1.89 19.02 8.10
C ASP A 117 -2.47 18.51 6.78
N TYR A 118 -2.69 17.22 6.65
CA TYR A 118 -3.14 16.57 5.42
C TYR A 118 -4.09 15.42 5.70
N VAL A 119 -5.15 15.33 4.88
CA VAL A 119 -6.14 14.26 4.93
C VAL A 119 -6.64 13.92 3.53
N ASN A 120 -6.84 12.63 3.24
CA ASN A 120 -7.60 12.21 2.07
C ASN A 120 -9.09 12.22 2.39
N LEU A 121 -9.88 12.94 1.59
CA LEU A 121 -11.34 12.96 1.73
C LEU A 121 -11.92 11.67 1.15
N ASN A 122 -12.87 11.08 1.86
CA ASN A 122 -13.77 10.05 1.33
C ASN A 122 -15.09 10.69 0.88
N THR A 123 -16.02 9.91 0.30
CA THR A 123 -17.29 10.44 -0.19
C THR A 123 -18.06 11.21 0.86
N SER A 124 -18.17 10.68 2.07
CA SER A 124 -18.92 11.30 3.17
C SER A 124 -18.26 12.60 3.64
N THR A 125 -16.95 12.59 3.84
CA THR A 125 -16.21 13.77 4.31
C THR A 125 -16.10 14.83 3.22
N MET A 126 -16.08 14.45 1.93
CA MET A 126 -16.15 15.39 0.81
C MET A 126 -17.47 16.16 0.80
N GLU A 127 -18.61 15.47 0.95
CA GLU A 127 -19.92 16.13 0.99
C GLU A 127 -20.03 17.05 2.22
N THR A 128 -19.49 16.63 3.36
CA THR A 128 -19.40 17.49 4.56
C THR A 128 -18.55 18.71 4.29
N ALA A 129 -17.36 18.56 3.70
CA ALA A 129 -16.47 19.68 3.37
C ALA A 129 -17.12 20.68 2.40
N LYS A 130 -17.89 20.19 1.42
CA LYS A 130 -18.67 21.05 0.51
C LYS A 130 -19.75 21.83 1.26
N SER A 131 -20.52 21.17 2.10
CA SER A 131 -21.59 21.81 2.88
C SER A 131 -21.06 22.86 3.85
N GLU A 132 -19.84 22.69 4.34
CA GLU A 132 -19.15 23.64 5.23
C GLU A 132 -18.39 24.75 4.47
N GLY A 133 -18.32 24.69 3.13
CA GLY A 133 -17.57 25.64 2.29
C GLY A 133 -16.05 25.47 2.35
N LEU A 134 -15.56 24.40 2.96
CA LEU A 134 -14.12 24.14 3.12
C LEU A 134 -13.53 23.43 1.90
N TYR A 135 -14.36 22.73 1.12
CA TYR A 135 -13.90 22.01 -0.05
C TYR A 135 -13.26 22.94 -1.09
N ASP A 136 -13.96 24.00 -1.49
CA ASP A 136 -13.47 24.93 -2.52
C ASP A 136 -12.26 25.75 -2.03
N GLN A 137 -12.12 25.88 -0.72
CA GLN A 137 -11.05 26.66 -0.12
C GLN A 137 -9.75 25.87 0.05
N TYR A 138 -9.84 24.58 0.39
CA TYR A 138 -8.67 23.80 0.83
C TYR A 138 -8.45 22.49 0.07
N ALA A 139 -9.46 21.97 -0.64
CA ALA A 139 -9.29 20.70 -1.34
C ALA A 139 -8.44 20.88 -2.60
N VAL A 140 -7.51 19.96 -2.78
CA VAL A 140 -6.70 19.84 -3.99
C VAL A 140 -7.02 18.49 -4.62
N VAL A 141 -7.39 18.52 -5.91
CA VAL A 141 -7.58 17.30 -6.69
C VAL A 141 -6.24 16.91 -7.28
N SER A 142 -5.75 15.72 -6.95
CA SER A 142 -4.53 15.18 -7.55
C SER A 142 -4.79 14.72 -8.98
N ASP A 143 -3.71 14.51 -9.74
CA ASP A 143 -3.78 13.83 -11.03
C ASP A 143 -4.33 12.42 -10.87
N THR A 144 -4.84 11.87 -11.97
CA THR A 144 -5.37 10.50 -12.01
C THR A 144 -4.31 9.49 -11.57
N ASP A 145 -4.68 8.69 -10.56
CA ASP A 145 -3.86 7.56 -10.14
C ASP A 145 -3.85 6.47 -11.24
N ALA A 146 -2.67 5.94 -11.53
CA ALA A 146 -2.50 4.82 -12.45
C ALA A 146 -2.87 3.46 -11.83
N THR A 147 -3.37 3.44 -10.61
CA THR A 147 -3.76 2.21 -9.89
C THR A 147 -5.05 1.64 -10.47
N SER A 148 -5.02 0.36 -10.83
CA SER A 148 -6.20 -0.40 -11.24
C SER A 148 -6.61 -1.39 -10.15
N PHE A 149 -7.90 -1.40 -9.82
CA PHE A 149 -8.47 -2.36 -8.88
C PHE A 149 -9.11 -3.51 -9.66
N MET A 150 -8.75 -4.73 -9.29
CA MET A 150 -9.25 -5.94 -9.95
C MET A 150 -9.76 -6.95 -8.94
N GLY A 151 -10.88 -7.59 -9.25
CA GLY A 151 -11.35 -8.76 -8.52
C GLY A 151 -10.84 -10.05 -9.17
N PHE A 152 -10.30 -10.95 -8.38
CA PHE A 152 -9.80 -12.24 -8.84
C PHE A 152 -10.66 -13.38 -8.32
N TYR A 153 -10.93 -14.36 -9.17
CA TYR A 153 -11.59 -15.59 -8.78
C TYR A 153 -10.55 -16.68 -8.49
N ASN A 154 -10.55 -17.22 -7.27
CA ASN A 154 -9.78 -18.42 -7.00
C ASN A 154 -10.51 -19.64 -7.56
N ILE A 155 -10.19 -20.00 -8.79
CA ILE A 155 -10.85 -21.09 -9.54
C ILE A 155 -10.33 -22.47 -9.21
N ASN A 156 -9.28 -22.58 -8.41
CA ASN A 156 -8.67 -23.85 -8.02
C ASN A 156 -8.15 -23.78 -6.57
N ARG A 157 -9.05 -23.59 -5.64
CA ARG A 157 -8.72 -23.60 -4.23
C ARG A 157 -8.44 -25.02 -3.77
N THR A 158 -7.21 -25.31 -3.39
CA THR A 158 -6.76 -26.67 -2.99
C THR A 158 -6.39 -26.76 -1.53
N ALA A 159 -6.16 -25.63 -0.85
CA ALA A 159 -5.71 -25.61 0.54
C ALA A 159 -6.68 -24.84 1.45
N THR A 160 -6.93 -25.38 2.61
CA THR A 160 -7.67 -24.74 3.70
C THR A 160 -6.75 -24.16 4.77
N ALA A 161 -5.51 -24.64 4.82
CA ALA A 161 -4.52 -24.18 5.79
C ALA A 161 -3.87 -22.85 5.38
N ASN A 162 -3.38 -22.11 6.36
CA ASN A 162 -2.60 -20.90 6.14
C ASN A 162 -1.25 -21.29 5.50
N ALA A 163 -0.88 -20.60 4.41
CA ALA A 163 0.39 -20.84 3.75
C ALA A 163 1.61 -20.48 4.62
N ASN A 164 1.45 -19.58 5.59
CA ASN A 164 2.55 -19.10 6.42
C ASN A 164 2.86 -20.01 7.61
N ASP A 165 1.85 -20.66 8.19
CA ASP A 165 2.02 -21.55 9.34
C ASP A 165 1.61 -23.01 9.07
N GLY A 166 0.93 -23.26 7.95
CA GLY A 166 0.48 -24.58 7.53
C GLY A 166 -0.60 -25.23 8.40
N THR A 167 -0.97 -24.58 9.50
CA THR A 167 -1.83 -25.14 10.56
C THR A 167 -3.15 -24.41 10.73
N THR A 168 -3.15 -23.07 10.64
CA THR A 168 -4.35 -22.28 10.83
C THR A 168 -5.26 -22.40 9.62
N ALA A 169 -6.49 -22.83 9.83
CA ALA A 169 -7.48 -22.93 8.76
C ALA A 169 -7.80 -21.56 8.17
N LYS A 170 -7.67 -21.41 6.85
CA LYS A 170 -8.07 -20.20 6.11
C LYS A 170 -9.58 -20.09 5.92
N SER A 171 -10.29 -21.17 6.09
CA SER A 171 -11.72 -21.27 5.85
C SER A 171 -12.32 -22.35 6.73
N THR A 172 -13.52 -22.09 7.24
CA THR A 172 -14.35 -23.07 7.95
C THR A 172 -15.16 -23.95 7.01
N LYS A 173 -15.00 -23.80 5.68
CA LYS A 173 -15.71 -24.60 4.68
C LYS A 173 -15.18 -26.01 4.62
N SER A 174 -16.09 -26.97 4.45
CA SER A 174 -15.73 -28.37 4.20
C SER A 174 -15.11 -28.55 2.79
N ASP A 175 -14.42 -29.67 2.59
CA ASP A 175 -13.85 -30.00 1.27
C ASP A 175 -14.90 -30.12 0.18
N GLU A 176 -16.08 -30.62 0.49
CA GLU A 176 -17.23 -30.66 -0.43
C GLU A 176 -17.67 -29.25 -0.87
N GLU A 177 -17.76 -28.32 0.07
CA GLU A 177 -18.11 -26.92 -0.22
C GLU A 177 -17.03 -26.24 -1.06
N ILE A 178 -15.76 -26.54 -0.82
CA ILE A 178 -14.63 -26.04 -1.60
C ILE A 178 -14.71 -26.54 -3.03
N GLN A 179 -14.92 -27.84 -3.21
CA GLN A 179 -15.05 -28.44 -4.56
C GLN A 179 -16.24 -27.92 -5.31
N ARG A 180 -17.39 -27.77 -4.64
CA ARG A 180 -18.60 -27.16 -5.24
C ARG A 180 -18.34 -25.71 -5.67
N THR A 181 -17.66 -24.94 -4.85
CA THR A 181 -17.26 -23.56 -5.16
C THR A 181 -16.30 -23.51 -6.35
N ASN A 182 -15.28 -24.38 -6.37
CA ASN A 182 -14.35 -24.48 -7.48
C ASN A 182 -15.07 -24.81 -8.80
N LYS A 183 -15.97 -25.80 -8.78
CA LYS A 183 -16.76 -26.17 -9.95
C LYS A 183 -17.62 -25.01 -10.47
N ALA A 184 -18.25 -24.25 -9.58
CA ALA A 184 -19.01 -23.06 -9.95
C ALA A 184 -18.10 -21.98 -10.54
N LEU A 185 -16.97 -21.67 -9.89
CA LEU A 185 -16.04 -20.64 -10.34
C LEU A 185 -15.25 -21.01 -11.59
N GLN A 186 -15.09 -22.30 -11.90
CA GLN A 186 -14.52 -22.76 -13.18
C GLN A 186 -15.47 -22.53 -14.35
N ASN A 187 -16.78 -22.43 -14.11
CA ASN A 187 -17.74 -22.10 -15.14
C ASN A 187 -17.63 -20.62 -15.54
N VAL A 188 -17.30 -20.38 -16.81
CA VAL A 188 -17.14 -19.01 -17.34
C VAL A 188 -18.43 -18.19 -17.27
N HIS A 189 -19.59 -18.82 -17.49
CA HIS A 189 -20.89 -18.14 -17.45
C HIS A 189 -21.24 -17.70 -16.04
N PHE A 190 -20.86 -18.49 -15.02
CA PHE A 190 -21.04 -18.11 -13.62
C PHE A 190 -20.18 -16.89 -13.26
N ARG A 191 -18.91 -16.87 -13.67
CA ARG A 191 -18.02 -15.69 -13.46
C ARG A 191 -18.55 -14.46 -14.19
N ARG A 192 -19.01 -14.61 -15.43
CA ARG A 192 -19.64 -13.51 -16.18
C ARG A 192 -20.89 -12.98 -15.49
N ALA A 193 -21.75 -13.86 -14.98
CA ALA A 193 -22.94 -13.45 -14.24
C ALA A 193 -22.58 -12.60 -13.02
N ILE A 194 -21.56 -12.98 -12.24
CA ILE A 194 -21.07 -12.16 -11.12
C ILE A 194 -20.56 -10.81 -11.63
N SER A 195 -19.78 -10.80 -12.71
CA SER A 195 -19.24 -9.56 -13.27
C SER A 195 -20.32 -8.61 -13.77
N PHE A 196 -21.40 -9.12 -14.35
CA PHE A 196 -22.55 -8.32 -14.79
C PHE A 196 -23.43 -7.84 -13.62
N ALA A 197 -23.49 -8.61 -12.54
CA ALA A 197 -24.23 -8.22 -11.34
C ALA A 197 -23.51 -7.16 -10.50
N ALA A 198 -22.20 -6.99 -10.70
CA ALA A 198 -21.42 -6.00 -9.97
C ALA A 198 -21.67 -4.59 -10.53
N ASP A 199 -22.22 -3.71 -9.71
CA ASP A 199 -22.31 -2.28 -10.04
C ASP A 199 -20.96 -1.61 -9.86
N ARG A 200 -20.19 -1.55 -10.94
CA ARG A 200 -18.85 -0.94 -10.95
C ARG A 200 -18.91 0.57 -10.74
N GLY A 201 -19.99 1.22 -11.20
CA GLY A 201 -20.18 2.66 -11.03
C GLY A 201 -20.35 3.02 -9.56
N ALA A 202 -21.24 2.32 -8.86
CA ALA A 202 -21.45 2.51 -7.44
C ALA A 202 -20.18 2.20 -6.64
N TYR A 203 -19.46 1.11 -6.97
CA TYR A 203 -18.19 0.78 -6.33
C TYR A 203 -17.13 1.88 -6.54
N ASN A 204 -16.97 2.34 -7.79
CA ASN A 204 -16.02 3.40 -8.13
C ASN A 204 -16.35 4.71 -7.40
N ALA A 205 -17.61 5.10 -7.35
CA ALA A 205 -18.05 6.29 -6.64
C ALA A 205 -17.72 6.24 -5.13
N GLN A 206 -17.75 5.05 -4.53
CA GLN A 206 -17.38 4.87 -3.11
C GLN A 206 -15.88 4.91 -2.85
N GLN A 207 -15.08 4.37 -3.77
CA GLN A 207 -13.65 4.16 -3.54
C GLN A 207 -12.77 5.32 -4.02
N VAL A 208 -13.07 5.89 -5.18
CA VAL A 208 -12.18 6.87 -5.83
C VAL A 208 -12.82 8.22 -6.08
N LEU A 209 -14.05 8.45 -5.64
CA LEU A 209 -14.77 9.71 -5.77
C LEU A 209 -14.87 10.26 -7.22
N SER A 210 -14.55 9.45 -8.22
CA SER A 210 -14.53 9.85 -9.63
C SER A 210 -15.26 8.84 -10.50
N LEU A 211 -16.15 9.35 -11.35
CA LEU A 211 -16.86 8.58 -12.37
C LEU A 211 -16.11 8.50 -13.71
N ILE A 212 -14.90 9.09 -13.80
CA ILE A 212 -14.21 9.35 -15.08
C ILE A 212 -13.53 8.10 -15.66
N HIS A 213 -13.41 7.00 -14.92
CA HIS A 213 -12.67 5.81 -15.34
C HIS A 213 -13.50 4.52 -15.28
N ILE A 214 -14.74 4.57 -15.76
CA ILE A 214 -15.45 3.35 -16.12
C ILE A 214 -14.94 2.98 -17.52
N SER A 215 -13.97 2.08 -17.61
CA SER A 215 -13.68 1.42 -18.87
C SER A 215 -14.89 0.56 -19.22
N GLU A 216 -15.63 0.96 -20.22
CA GLU A 216 -16.64 0.11 -20.83
C GLU A 216 -15.98 -1.16 -21.40
N PRO A 217 -16.69 -2.31 -21.37
CA PRO A 217 -16.14 -3.59 -21.82
C PRO A 217 -15.86 -3.61 -23.32
#